data_d900a9e89ce98894dfe934702a26e00b
#
_entry.id   d900a9e89ce98894dfe934702a26e00b
#
_cell.length_a   1.000
_cell.length_b   1.000
_cell.length_c   1.000
_cell.angle_alpha   90.00
_cell.angle_beta   90.00
_cell.angle_gamma   90.00
#
_symmetry.space_group_name_H-M   'P 1'
#
loop_
_entity.id
_entity.type
_entity.pdbx_description
1 polymer ?
#
loop_
_entity_poly.entity_id
_entity_poly.type
_entity_poly.pdbx_seq_one_letter_code
_entity_poly.pdbx_strand_id
1 'polypeptide(L)'
;MPAYGSLDSGFAGLLVNGEDFIDSMVNGEASAAIPFGAAVFAKTNNDNKAFNYASGAFLKGVAVHTHKEYVGTGTYAVGDVVGVLRSGAIQVLVNAAVQAQQNAYWDPTGMAWTNVTTGGTIQTPYRFRTGGASGSIVELDVV
;
A
#
# COMPACT_ATOMS: atom_id res chain seq x y z
N MET A 1 -12.77 -8.64 26.21
CA MET A 1 -12.10 -8.59 25.00
C MET A 1 -12.19 -7.23 24.33
N PRO A 2 -11.53 -6.38 24.83
CA PRO A 2 -11.52 -5.05 24.23
C PRO A 2 -10.82 -5.06 22.89
N ALA A 3 -10.11 -6.12 22.59
CA ALA A 3 -9.39 -6.16 21.35
C ALA A 3 -10.31 -6.02 20.15
N TYR A 4 -11.57 -6.31 20.30
CA TYR A 4 -12.46 -6.12 19.19
C TYR A 4 -12.61 -4.65 18.84
N GLY A 5 -12.64 -3.80 19.83
CA GLY A 5 -12.70 -2.38 19.53
C GLY A 5 -11.45 -1.90 18.81
N SER A 6 -10.30 -2.43 19.18
CA SER A 6 -9.07 -2.02 18.54
C SER A 6 -8.95 -2.52 17.12
N LEU A 7 -9.72 -3.54 16.73
CA LEU A 7 -9.68 -4.01 15.35
C LEU A 7 -10.25 -3.00 14.37
N ASP A 8 -11.05 -2.07 14.85
CA ASP A 8 -11.63 -1.07 13.97
C ASP A 8 -10.58 -0.17 13.34
N SER A 9 -9.47 0.05 14.02
CA SER A 9 -8.43 0.90 13.46
C SER A 9 -7.61 0.19 12.39
N GLY A 10 -7.59 -1.14 12.38
CA GLY A 10 -6.87 -1.88 11.38
C GLY A 10 -5.38 -1.58 11.35
N PHE A 11 -4.76 -1.97 10.26
CA PHE A 11 -3.34 -1.67 10.02
C PHE A 11 -3.06 -1.75 8.53
N ALA A 12 -1.97 -1.12 8.11
CA ALA A 12 -1.63 -1.02 6.71
C ALA A 12 -1.48 -2.40 6.07
N GLY A 13 -2.04 -2.55 4.89
CA GLY A 13 -2.00 -3.80 4.13
C GLY A 13 -3.09 -4.79 4.47
N LEU A 14 -3.93 -4.52 5.48
CA LEU A 14 -5.02 -5.42 5.85
C LEU A 14 -6.14 -5.31 4.82
N LEU A 15 -6.53 -6.46 4.25
CA LEU A 15 -7.60 -6.48 3.27
C LEU A 15 -8.95 -6.23 3.92
N VAL A 16 -9.78 -5.46 3.23
CA VAL A 16 -11.18 -5.28 3.56
C VAL A 16 -11.94 -6.37 2.82
N ASN A 17 -13.07 -6.82 3.36
CA ASN A 17 -13.79 -7.90 2.72
C ASN A 17 -14.24 -7.51 1.30
N GLY A 18 -14.44 -8.51 0.45
CA GLY A 18 -14.78 -8.32 -0.94
C GLY A 18 -14.02 -9.30 -1.82
N GLU A 19 -14.14 -9.11 -3.11
CA GLU A 19 -13.40 -9.92 -4.08
C GLU A 19 -12.09 -9.23 -4.38
N ASP A 20 -11.00 -9.92 -4.07
CA ASP A 20 -9.66 -9.37 -4.23
C ASP A 20 -8.92 -10.12 -5.32
N PHE A 21 -8.14 -9.38 -6.10
CA PHE A 21 -7.23 -9.97 -7.07
C PHE A 21 -5.81 -9.67 -6.63
N ILE A 22 -5.09 -10.71 -6.23
CA ILE A 22 -3.75 -10.59 -5.66
C ILE A 22 -2.75 -11.34 -6.53
N ASP A 23 -1.69 -10.64 -6.93
CA ASP A 23 -0.55 -11.24 -7.61
C ASP A 23 0.58 -11.47 -6.62
N SER A 24 1.43 -12.43 -6.94
CA SER A 24 2.66 -12.65 -6.18
C SER A 24 3.85 -12.14 -6.99
N MET A 25 4.63 -11.28 -6.36
CA MET A 25 5.85 -10.73 -6.97
C MET A 25 6.98 -10.86 -5.96
N VAL A 26 8.20 -10.72 -6.41
CA VAL A 26 9.38 -10.81 -5.54
C VAL A 26 9.94 -9.41 -5.33
N ASN A 27 10.25 -9.04 -4.09
CA ASN A 27 10.91 -7.76 -3.83
C ASN A 27 12.25 -7.74 -4.53
N GLY A 28 12.35 -6.96 -5.59
CA GLY A 28 13.53 -6.87 -6.44
C GLY A 28 14.48 -5.74 -6.08
N GLU A 29 14.22 -5.01 -5.00
CA GLU A 29 15.09 -3.93 -4.57
C GLU A 29 16.47 -4.46 -4.21
N ALA A 30 17.48 -3.62 -4.37
CA ALA A 30 18.84 -4.03 -4.02
C ALA A 30 19.04 -4.13 -2.51
N SER A 31 18.40 -3.23 -1.74
CA SER A 31 18.59 -3.19 -0.29
C SER A 31 17.41 -2.64 0.47
N ALA A 32 16.31 -2.28 -0.19
CA ALA A 32 15.17 -1.63 0.46
C ALA A 32 14.04 -2.62 0.69
N ALA A 33 13.36 -2.49 1.83
CA ALA A 33 12.15 -3.24 2.12
C ALA A 33 10.95 -2.55 1.50
N ILE A 34 9.86 -3.32 1.27
CA ILE A 34 8.58 -2.79 0.81
C ILE A 34 7.61 -2.89 1.98
N PRO A 35 7.13 -1.77 2.52
CA PRO A 35 6.20 -1.81 3.65
C PRO A 35 4.85 -2.38 3.24
N PHE A 36 4.15 -3.00 4.19
CA PHE A 36 2.76 -3.40 3.99
C PHE A 36 1.92 -2.14 3.74
N GLY A 37 1.00 -2.23 2.80
CA GLY A 37 0.15 -1.10 2.44
C GLY A 37 0.81 -0.09 1.51
N ALA A 38 2.07 -0.28 1.15
CA ALA A 38 2.77 0.63 0.25
C ALA A 38 2.38 0.38 -1.19
N ALA A 39 2.49 1.42 -2.00
CA ALA A 39 2.36 1.26 -3.45
C ALA A 39 3.52 0.43 -3.98
N VAL A 40 3.20 -0.51 -4.86
CA VAL A 40 4.18 -1.41 -5.46
C VAL A 40 4.30 -1.08 -6.93
N PHE A 41 5.53 -1.00 -7.41
CA PHE A 41 5.83 -0.63 -8.78
C PHE A 41 6.62 -1.73 -9.48
N ALA A 42 6.57 -1.72 -10.79
CA ALA A 42 7.38 -2.59 -11.64
C ALA A 42 8.27 -1.74 -12.51
N LYS A 43 9.39 -2.31 -12.92
CA LYS A 43 10.31 -1.68 -13.84
C LYS A 43 10.28 -2.40 -15.18
N THR A 44 10.68 -1.71 -16.23
CA THR A 44 10.80 -2.31 -17.57
C THR A 44 11.69 -3.56 -17.48
N ASN A 45 11.24 -4.63 -18.10
CA ASN A 45 11.95 -5.92 -18.13
C ASN A 45 12.07 -6.63 -16.79
N ASN A 46 11.25 -6.25 -15.80
CA ASN A 46 11.22 -6.90 -14.49
C ASN A 46 9.77 -7.11 -14.05
N ASP A 47 9.00 -7.77 -14.88
CA ASP A 47 7.54 -7.83 -14.71
C ASP A 47 7.08 -8.71 -13.56
N ASN A 48 7.95 -9.58 -13.02
CA ASN A 48 7.61 -10.38 -11.84
C ASN A 48 8.31 -9.91 -10.56
N LYS A 49 8.92 -8.72 -10.58
CA LYS A 49 9.58 -8.16 -9.41
C LYS A 49 8.88 -6.90 -8.95
N ALA A 50 8.80 -6.75 -7.64
CA ALA A 50 8.18 -5.60 -6.99
C ALA A 50 9.25 -4.62 -6.53
N PHE A 51 8.96 -3.34 -6.70
CA PHE A 51 9.87 -2.26 -6.33
C PHE A 51 9.11 -1.15 -5.65
N ASN A 52 9.81 -0.38 -4.83
CA ASN A 52 9.34 0.94 -4.42
C ASN A 52 9.39 1.89 -5.62
N TYR A 53 8.76 3.04 -5.49
CA TYR A 53 8.73 3.98 -6.60
C TYR A 53 10.14 4.38 -7.03
N ALA A 54 10.33 4.43 -8.33
CA ALA A 54 11.51 5.03 -8.96
C ALA A 54 11.04 5.68 -10.25
N SER A 55 11.81 6.62 -10.76
CA SER A 55 11.48 7.31 -12.00
C SER A 55 11.30 6.30 -13.12
N GLY A 56 10.19 6.43 -13.83
CA GLY A 56 9.86 5.52 -14.94
C GLY A 56 9.25 4.20 -14.54
N ALA A 57 8.99 3.98 -13.25
CA ALA A 57 8.35 2.76 -12.80
C ALA A 57 6.85 2.80 -13.04
N PHE A 58 6.24 1.62 -13.11
CA PHE A 58 4.80 1.46 -13.36
C PHE A 58 4.11 0.98 -12.11
N LEU A 59 3.00 1.62 -11.75
CA LEU A 59 2.21 1.18 -10.60
C LEU A 59 1.59 -0.18 -10.86
N LYS A 60 1.79 -1.12 -9.93
CA LYS A 60 1.22 -2.47 -10.03
C LYS A 60 0.08 -2.68 -9.04
N GLY A 61 0.16 -2.12 -7.87
CA GLY A 61 -0.85 -2.33 -6.86
C GLY A 61 -0.36 -1.92 -5.48
N VAL A 62 -0.89 -2.57 -4.46
CA VAL A 62 -0.61 -2.25 -3.06
C VAL A 62 -0.15 -3.51 -2.34
N ALA A 63 0.90 -3.40 -1.53
CA ALA A 63 1.45 -4.53 -0.80
C ALA A 63 0.48 -4.98 0.30
N VAL A 64 0.18 -6.27 0.33
CA VAL A 64 -0.78 -6.87 1.26
C VAL A 64 -0.04 -7.32 2.51
N HIS A 65 -0.64 -7.14 3.67
CA HIS A 65 -0.12 -7.64 4.93
C HIS A 65 0.02 -9.18 4.89
N THR A 66 1.09 -9.71 5.48
CA THR A 66 1.30 -11.15 5.56
C THR A 66 1.52 -11.58 7.01
N HIS A 67 1.05 -12.77 7.32
CA HIS A 67 1.13 -13.32 8.67
C HIS A 67 2.52 -13.80 9.06
N LYS A 68 3.41 -13.98 8.11
CA LYS A 68 4.76 -14.41 8.46
C LYS A 68 5.49 -13.37 9.29
N GLU A 69 4.91 -12.20 9.41
CA GLU A 69 5.56 -11.06 10.03
C GLU A 69 5.15 -10.82 11.47
N TYR A 70 4.70 -11.86 12.15
CA TYR A 70 4.37 -11.67 13.55
C TYR A 70 5.56 -11.20 14.40
N VAL A 71 6.78 -11.46 13.94
CA VAL A 71 7.99 -10.93 14.56
C VAL A 71 8.63 -9.84 13.74
N GLY A 72 7.98 -9.44 12.67
CA GLY A 72 8.59 -8.59 11.69
C GLY A 72 8.35 -7.11 11.93
N THR A 73 8.74 -6.35 10.94
CA THR A 73 8.71 -4.90 10.97
C THR A 73 7.56 -4.33 10.15
N GLY A 74 6.70 -5.18 9.63
CA GLY A 74 5.62 -4.74 8.75
C GLY A 74 6.09 -4.48 7.33
N THR A 75 7.14 -5.18 6.90
CA THR A 75 7.72 -4.99 5.57
C THR A 75 8.07 -6.32 4.94
N TYR A 76 8.22 -6.29 3.62
CA TYR A 76 8.79 -7.39 2.86
C TYR A 76 10.27 -7.10 2.63
N ALA A 77 11.13 -7.99 3.08
CA ALA A 77 12.57 -7.85 2.87
C ALA A 77 12.94 -8.15 1.42
N VAL A 78 14.14 -7.78 1.03
CA VAL A 78 14.66 -8.08 -0.30
C VAL A 78 14.59 -9.59 -0.54
N GLY A 79 14.04 -9.98 -1.68
CA GLY A 79 13.90 -11.38 -2.05
C GLY A 79 12.63 -12.04 -1.53
N ASP A 80 11.88 -11.39 -0.65
CA ASP A 80 10.60 -11.94 -0.17
C ASP A 80 9.56 -11.92 -1.28
N VAL A 81 8.63 -12.86 -1.17
CA VAL A 81 7.45 -12.85 -2.06
C VAL A 81 6.46 -11.83 -1.52
N VAL A 82 6.11 -10.87 -2.36
CA VAL A 82 5.21 -9.77 -2.03
C VAL A 82 3.83 -10.07 -2.60
N GLY A 83 2.82 -10.07 -1.74
CA GLY A 83 1.43 -10.10 -2.20
C GLY A 83 1.04 -8.70 -2.66
N VAL A 84 0.62 -8.57 -3.91
CA VAL A 84 0.27 -7.27 -4.51
C VAL A 84 -1.21 -7.26 -4.86
N LEU A 85 -1.98 -6.43 -4.19
CA LEU A 85 -3.41 -6.29 -4.49
C LEU A 85 -3.55 -5.48 -5.77
N ARG A 86 -4.15 -6.09 -6.78
CA ARG A 86 -4.40 -5.46 -8.08
C ARG A 86 -5.80 -4.90 -8.16
N SER A 87 -6.74 -5.46 -7.40
CA SER A 87 -8.14 -5.03 -7.40
C SER A 87 -8.76 -5.44 -6.08
N GLY A 88 -9.49 -4.54 -5.45
CA GLY A 88 -10.14 -4.78 -4.16
C GLY A 88 -10.01 -3.60 -3.25
N ALA A 89 -10.22 -3.82 -1.96
CA ALA A 89 -10.12 -2.76 -0.94
C ALA A 89 -9.10 -3.17 0.11
N ILE A 90 -8.31 -2.20 0.57
CA ILE A 90 -7.21 -2.45 1.48
C ILE A 90 -7.05 -1.28 2.44
N GLN A 91 -6.58 -1.54 3.64
CA GLN A 91 -6.31 -0.49 4.62
C GLN A 91 -4.89 0.03 4.43
N VAL A 92 -4.75 1.34 4.45
CA VAL A 92 -3.47 2.00 4.18
C VAL A 92 -3.25 3.16 5.14
N LEU A 93 -1.98 3.49 5.35
CA LEU A 93 -1.59 4.64 6.16
C LEU A 93 -1.60 5.90 5.30
N VAL A 94 -2.15 6.99 5.84
CA VAL A 94 -2.14 8.29 5.18
C VAL A 94 -1.31 9.28 5.99
N ASN A 95 -0.66 10.22 5.30
CA ASN A 95 0.12 11.26 5.95
C ASN A 95 -0.49 12.65 5.77
N ALA A 96 -1.75 12.72 5.39
CA ALA A 96 -2.53 13.95 5.32
C ALA A 96 -3.96 13.61 5.67
N ALA A 97 -4.74 14.59 6.09
CA ALA A 97 -6.17 14.39 6.31
C ALA A 97 -6.85 14.14 4.96
N VAL A 98 -7.57 13.05 4.84
CA VAL A 98 -8.23 12.65 3.61
C VAL A 98 -9.71 12.42 3.84
N GLN A 99 -10.50 12.49 2.78
CA GLN A 99 -11.93 12.24 2.82
C GLN A 99 -12.30 11.16 1.82
N ALA A 100 -13.42 10.49 2.09
CA ALA A 100 -13.93 9.46 1.19
C ALA A 100 -14.12 10.03 -0.22
N GLN A 101 -13.81 9.23 -1.21
CA GLN A 101 -13.94 9.52 -2.64
C GLN A 101 -12.88 10.47 -3.20
N GLN A 102 -11.96 10.96 -2.38
CA GLN A 102 -10.85 11.76 -2.92
C GLN A 102 -9.88 10.85 -3.67
N ASN A 103 -9.24 11.41 -4.69
CA ASN A 103 -8.20 10.72 -5.43
C ASN A 103 -7.02 10.46 -4.51
N ALA A 104 -6.46 9.26 -4.61
CA ALA A 104 -5.30 8.88 -3.83
C ALA A 104 -4.02 9.11 -4.62
N TYR A 105 -3.03 9.65 -3.94
CA TYR A 105 -1.68 9.83 -4.46
C TYR A 105 -0.72 9.08 -3.56
N TRP A 106 0.35 8.59 -4.14
CA TRP A 106 1.40 7.93 -3.37
C TRP A 106 2.53 8.93 -3.11
N ASP A 107 2.93 9.05 -1.85
CA ASP A 107 4.06 9.89 -1.46
C ASP A 107 5.29 8.99 -1.28
N PRO A 108 6.21 8.97 -2.25
CA PRO A 108 7.36 8.08 -2.16
C PRO A 108 8.38 8.52 -1.11
N THR A 109 8.38 9.80 -0.72
CA THR A 109 9.27 10.28 0.31
C THR A 109 8.79 9.87 1.69
N GLY A 110 7.50 10.07 1.96
CA GLY A 110 6.92 9.70 3.25
C GLY A 110 6.47 8.25 3.33
N MET A 111 6.48 7.52 2.21
CA MET A 111 6.05 6.13 2.13
C MET A 111 4.63 5.95 2.67
N ALA A 112 3.74 6.83 2.25
CA ALA A 112 2.35 6.81 2.69
C ALA A 112 1.43 7.34 1.59
N TRP A 113 0.14 7.07 1.75
CA TRP A 113 -0.87 7.58 0.82
C TRP A 113 -1.30 8.97 1.24
N THR A 114 -1.71 9.78 0.27
CA THR A 114 -2.04 11.18 0.52
C THR A 114 -3.03 11.68 -0.53
N ASN A 115 -3.64 12.82 -0.25
CA ASN A 115 -4.41 13.55 -1.25
C ASN A 115 -3.67 14.79 -1.77
N VAL A 116 -2.43 14.97 -1.35
CA VAL A 116 -1.59 16.08 -1.79
C VAL A 116 -1.12 15.82 -3.21
N THR A 117 -1.26 16.81 -4.09
CA THR A 117 -0.96 16.66 -5.51
C THR A 117 0.38 17.26 -5.92
N THR A 118 1.12 17.82 -4.95
CA THR A 118 2.40 18.49 -5.21
C THR A 118 3.49 17.83 -4.37
N GLY A 119 4.75 18.24 -4.60
CA GLY A 119 5.86 17.75 -3.80
C GLY A 119 6.36 16.37 -4.20
N GLY A 120 6.16 15.98 -5.45
CA GLY A 120 6.68 14.71 -5.94
C GLY A 120 5.77 13.51 -5.70
N THR A 121 4.52 13.76 -5.33
CA THR A 121 3.54 12.66 -5.18
C THR A 121 3.18 12.07 -6.54
N ILE A 122 2.80 10.80 -6.53
CA ILE A 122 2.51 10.03 -7.73
C ILE A 122 1.01 9.85 -7.84
N GLN A 123 0.45 10.27 -8.97
CA GLN A 123 -0.97 10.09 -9.22
C GLN A 123 -1.27 8.62 -9.44
N THR A 124 -2.37 8.15 -8.86
CA THR A 124 -2.85 6.78 -9.05
C THR A 124 -4.31 6.81 -9.47
N PRO A 125 -4.83 5.71 -10.04
CA PRO A 125 -6.26 5.63 -10.35
C PRO A 125 -7.13 5.29 -9.15
N TYR A 126 -6.54 5.18 -7.97
CA TYR A 126 -7.24 4.73 -6.77
C TYR A 126 -7.93 5.89 -6.08
N ARG A 127 -8.90 5.56 -5.22
CA ARG A 127 -9.64 6.53 -4.42
C ARG A 127 -9.72 6.04 -2.99
N PHE A 128 -9.76 6.99 -2.06
CA PHE A 128 -10.00 6.64 -0.66
C PHE A 128 -11.45 6.23 -0.49
N ARG A 129 -11.65 5.13 0.19
CA ARG A 129 -12.97 4.61 0.48
C ARG A 129 -13.54 5.21 1.75
N THR A 130 -12.68 5.51 2.71
CA THR A 130 -13.03 6.18 3.96
C THR A 130 -12.09 7.34 4.18
N GLY A 131 -12.47 8.25 5.09
CA GLY A 131 -11.63 9.38 5.45
C GLY A 131 -10.95 9.19 6.78
N GLY A 132 -10.00 10.07 7.07
CA GLY A 132 -9.31 10.05 8.35
C GLY A 132 -8.31 11.18 8.45
N ALA A 133 -7.79 11.37 9.65
CA ALA A 133 -6.77 12.39 9.93
C ALA A 133 -5.40 11.91 9.46
N SER A 134 -4.46 12.83 9.37
CA SER A 134 -3.08 12.50 9.08
C SER A 134 -2.55 11.50 10.10
N GLY A 135 -1.89 10.46 9.63
CA GLY A 135 -1.33 9.40 10.47
C GLY A 135 -2.30 8.26 10.79
N SER A 136 -3.52 8.34 10.31
CA SER A 136 -4.50 7.28 10.55
C SER A 136 -4.48 6.23 9.45
N ILE A 137 -5.23 5.14 9.69
CA ILE A 137 -5.44 4.08 8.72
C ILE A 137 -6.81 4.30 8.08
N VAL A 138 -6.84 4.31 6.76
CA VAL A 138 -8.08 4.46 6.00
C VAL A 138 -8.17 3.35 4.97
N GLU A 139 -9.34 3.20 4.36
CA GLU A 139 -9.56 2.21 3.31
C GLU A 139 -9.33 2.84 1.95
N LEU A 140 -8.68 2.08 1.08
CA LEU A 140 -8.35 2.49 -0.28
C LEU A 140 -8.98 1.51 -1.26
N ASP A 141 -9.70 2.04 -2.26
CA ASP A 141 -10.20 1.24 -3.35
C ASP A 141 -9.13 1.12 -4.43
N VAL A 142 -8.70 -0.10 -4.69
CA VAL A 142 -7.70 -0.43 -5.70
C VAL A 142 -8.44 -0.99 -6.91
N VAL A 143 -8.25 -0.36 -8.04
CA VAL A 143 -8.99 -0.72 -9.27
C VAL A 143 -8.06 -1.17 -10.37
#